data_9d786819c529c50642aa4a9ea8862632
#
_entry.id   9d786819c529c50642aa4a9ea8862632
#
_cell.length_a   1.000
_cell.length_b   1.000
_cell.length_c   1.000
_cell.angle_alpha   90.00
_cell.angle_beta   90.00
_cell.angle_gamma   90.00
#
_symmetry.space_group_name_H-M   'P 1'
#
loop_
_entity.id
_entity.type
_entity.pdbx_description
1 polymer ?
#
loop_
_entity_poly.entity_id
_entity_poly.type
_entity_poly.pdbx_seq_one_letter_code
_entity_poly.pdbx_strand_id
1 'polypeptide(L)'
;MSRTSFCTNTTFMNRMHALTSRGLASVLVCAAAVFVSAQTAITPPPNNYTPEQDVELGRKAAAEARQQLPIMRDDAVSSYVDDIGHRLVDAIPPELRHSGFRYSFEPVNVREINAFALPGGPMFVNRGMLEAAHTEGEVAGVMAHELSHVALRHGTAQASKATKYEIGQAAGAVLGAIIGGGWGQVISQGTQFGLGAAFLRFSREYEQQADLEGSHIMARAGYDPRDMANMFRTIEKQGGPGGPQWLSDHPNPGNRVEYITREAESLRVENPVRDTRAFQQVQAHLKQLPRAPTTEEATRNAGRPTGTAGRARIPSGRVEPPASSFRTYNEGNLFRVSVPANWRELQGGTSSVTFAPEGAYGSGTNGQNVFTHGVEFGVGRNETHDLQTATQELLDSLARGNPNLGRASRFERVNLADRRGLRTVLTNRSESGGVENIQVVTTQLRDGNVLYAIGVAPQEEFGSYRGVFDRIVGSLEISDGNR
;
A
#
# COMPACT_ATOMS: atom_id res chain seq x y z
N MET A 1 28.99 68.76 -78.67
CA MET A 1 29.68 67.48 -78.81
C MET A 1 29.93 66.94 -77.37
N SER A 2 29.08 66.12 -76.87
CA SER A 2 29.29 65.53 -75.57
C SER A 2 28.67 64.13 -75.58
N ARG A 3 29.44 63.13 -75.32
CA ARG A 3 28.98 61.73 -75.17
C ARG A 3 28.65 61.45 -73.71
N THR A 4 27.43 61.11 -73.47
CA THR A 4 26.95 60.58 -72.19
C THR A 4 27.11 59.05 -72.19
N SER A 5 27.84 58.58 -71.24
CA SER A 5 28.06 57.14 -70.98
C SER A 5 27.00 56.61 -70.01
N PHE A 6 26.28 55.60 -70.46
CA PHE A 6 25.35 54.82 -69.60
C PHE A 6 26.12 53.76 -68.81
N CYS A 7 26.18 53.86 -67.53
CA CYS A 7 26.69 52.82 -66.64
C CYS A 7 25.55 52.05 -66.05
N THR A 8 25.34 50.85 -66.51
CA THR A 8 24.22 49.98 -66.09
C THR A 8 24.54 49.32 -64.71
N ASN A 9 23.56 49.43 -63.86
CA ASN A 9 23.56 49.02 -62.46
C ASN A 9 23.32 47.52 -62.31
N THR A 10 24.34 46.69 -62.55
CA THR A 10 24.25 45.23 -62.51
C THR A 10 24.65 44.69 -61.11
N THR A 11 25.13 45.54 -60.21
CA THR A 11 25.67 45.13 -58.91
C THR A 11 24.56 45.07 -57.79
N PHE A 12 23.43 45.68 -58.04
CA PHE A 12 22.36 45.78 -57.05
C PHE A 12 21.44 44.55 -57.04
N MET A 13 21.23 43.87 -58.16
CA MET A 13 20.36 42.68 -58.24
C MET A 13 21.02 41.41 -57.66
N ASN A 14 22.33 41.26 -57.71
CA ASN A 14 23.02 40.09 -57.15
C ASN A 14 23.12 40.11 -55.62
N ARG A 15 22.97 41.25 -54.95
CA ARG A 15 22.94 41.32 -53.48
C ARG A 15 21.56 41.03 -52.90
N MET A 16 20.48 41.25 -53.62
CA MET A 16 19.13 40.91 -53.15
C MET A 16 18.82 39.41 -53.22
N HIS A 17 19.32 38.69 -54.21
CA HIS A 17 19.16 37.20 -54.28
C HIS A 17 20.01 36.45 -53.28
N ALA A 18 21.14 36.98 -52.83
CA ALA A 18 21.97 36.36 -51.82
C ALA A 18 21.42 36.51 -50.38
N LEU A 19 20.67 37.59 -50.13
CA LEU A 19 20.02 37.83 -48.83
C LEU A 19 18.75 36.99 -48.64
N THR A 20 17.99 36.76 -49.71
CA THR A 20 16.75 35.97 -49.66
C THR A 20 17.04 34.47 -49.54
N SER A 21 18.11 33.95 -50.19
CA SER A 21 18.47 32.52 -50.07
C SER A 21 19.09 32.15 -48.73
N ARG A 22 19.80 33.08 -48.06
CA ARG A 22 20.32 32.85 -46.70
C ARG A 22 19.23 32.97 -45.63
N GLY A 23 18.25 33.83 -45.80
CA GLY A 23 17.10 33.95 -44.91
C GLY A 23 16.17 32.75 -44.95
N LEU A 24 15.92 32.17 -46.16
CA LEU A 24 15.08 30.97 -46.28
C LEU A 24 15.79 29.71 -45.74
N ALA A 25 17.09 29.57 -45.93
CA ALA A 25 17.86 28.45 -45.39
C ALA A 25 17.91 28.48 -43.84
N SER A 26 18.02 29.66 -43.22
CA SER A 26 18.01 29.78 -41.76
C SER A 26 16.63 29.53 -41.14
N VAL A 27 15.55 29.90 -41.82
CA VAL A 27 14.17 29.61 -41.36
C VAL A 27 13.85 28.12 -41.54
N LEU A 28 14.32 27.46 -42.59
CA LEU A 28 14.11 26.01 -42.73
C LEU A 28 14.93 25.19 -41.73
N VAL A 29 16.14 25.60 -41.33
CA VAL A 29 16.92 24.93 -40.28
C VAL A 29 16.31 25.13 -38.91
N CYS A 30 15.71 26.29 -38.58
CA CYS A 30 14.96 26.49 -37.32
C CYS A 30 13.62 25.74 -37.28
N ALA A 31 12.95 25.54 -38.43
CA ALA A 31 11.70 24.78 -38.48
C ALA A 31 11.91 23.25 -38.34
N ALA A 32 13.09 22.74 -38.71
CA ALA A 32 13.44 21.32 -38.55
C ALA A 32 13.86 20.96 -37.12
N ALA A 33 14.14 21.94 -36.26
CA ALA A 33 14.59 21.71 -34.87
C ALA A 33 13.47 21.63 -33.82
N VAL A 34 12.19 21.69 -34.21
CA VAL A 34 11.05 21.78 -33.26
C VAL A 34 10.26 20.49 -33.11
N PHE A 35 10.70 19.38 -33.70
CA PHE A 35 10.14 18.06 -33.42
C PHE A 35 11.03 17.24 -32.48
N VAL A 36 11.53 17.84 -31.40
CA VAL A 36 11.88 17.05 -30.23
C VAL A 36 10.58 16.77 -29.51
N SER A 37 10.03 15.61 -29.73
CA SER A 37 8.93 15.08 -28.94
C SER A 37 9.37 15.10 -27.47
N ALA A 38 8.93 16.11 -26.73
CA ALA A 38 9.28 16.21 -25.32
C ALA A 38 8.59 15.06 -24.57
N GLN A 39 9.38 14.19 -23.94
CA GLN A 39 8.87 13.22 -22.99
C GLN A 39 8.02 13.94 -21.93
N THR A 40 6.94 13.32 -21.51
CA THR A 40 6.09 13.88 -20.45
C THR A 40 6.89 14.01 -19.15
N ALA A 41 7.10 15.24 -18.67
CA ALA A 41 7.80 15.47 -17.41
C ALA A 41 6.96 15.01 -16.24
N ILE A 42 7.52 14.15 -15.38
CA ILE A 42 6.85 13.59 -14.21
C ILE A 42 7.51 14.17 -12.96
N THR A 43 6.70 14.78 -12.10
CA THR A 43 7.18 15.37 -10.84
C THR A 43 6.72 14.48 -9.68
N PRO A 44 7.65 13.95 -8.86
CA PRO A 44 7.27 13.20 -7.67
C PRO A 44 6.35 14.01 -6.74
N PRO A 45 5.34 13.38 -6.13
CA PRO A 45 4.44 14.07 -5.22
C PRO A 45 5.14 14.50 -3.93
N PRO A 46 4.63 15.54 -3.22
CA PRO A 46 5.10 15.90 -1.89
C PRO A 46 5.02 14.71 -0.93
N ASN A 47 6.08 14.52 -0.13
CA ASN A 47 6.20 13.38 0.77
C ASN A 47 6.84 13.82 2.10
N ASN A 48 6.20 13.49 3.22
CA ASN A 48 6.68 13.79 4.57
C ASN A 48 7.68 12.73 5.09
N TYR A 49 7.77 11.58 4.43
CA TYR A 49 8.73 10.53 4.78
C TYR A 49 10.08 10.78 4.10
N THR A 50 11.16 10.42 4.77
CA THR A 50 12.50 10.41 4.16
C THR A 50 12.73 9.12 3.37
N PRO A 51 13.69 9.07 2.43
CA PRO A 51 14.06 7.83 1.76
C PRO A 51 14.50 6.70 2.71
N GLU A 52 15.15 7.03 3.83
CA GLU A 52 15.57 6.07 4.86
C GLU A 52 14.36 5.46 5.57
N GLN A 53 13.32 6.25 5.80
CA GLN A 53 12.05 5.76 6.35
C GLN A 53 11.35 4.82 5.38
N ASP A 54 11.38 5.10 4.07
CA ASP A 54 10.86 4.16 3.05
C ASP A 54 11.57 2.81 3.13
N VAL A 55 12.91 2.82 3.22
CA VAL A 55 13.70 1.58 3.34
C VAL A 55 13.33 0.78 4.57
N GLU A 56 13.18 1.43 5.72
CA GLU A 56 12.83 0.75 6.98
C GLU A 56 11.41 0.20 6.95
N LEU A 57 10.45 0.98 6.41
CA LEU A 57 9.08 0.53 6.20
C LEU A 57 9.03 -0.68 5.26
N GLY A 58 9.67 -0.58 4.10
CA GLY A 58 9.69 -1.66 3.13
C GLY A 58 10.40 -2.92 3.62
N ARG A 59 11.48 -2.78 4.40
CA ARG A 59 12.18 -3.91 5.00
C ARG A 59 11.28 -4.68 5.98
N LYS A 60 10.55 -3.98 6.86
CA LYS A 60 9.58 -4.59 7.79
C LYS A 60 8.46 -5.27 7.00
N ALA A 61 7.95 -4.54 6.01
CA ALA A 61 6.91 -4.99 5.12
C ALA A 61 7.26 -6.27 4.36
N ALA A 62 8.44 -6.31 3.78
CA ALA A 62 8.92 -7.48 3.05
C ALA A 62 9.14 -8.69 3.97
N ALA A 63 9.61 -8.46 5.20
CA ALA A 63 9.78 -9.54 6.18
C ALA A 63 8.43 -10.18 6.54
N GLU A 64 7.39 -9.38 6.72
CA GLU A 64 6.03 -9.87 6.99
C GLU A 64 5.41 -10.55 5.76
N ALA A 65 5.55 -9.95 4.58
CA ALA A 65 5.11 -10.55 3.33
C ALA A 65 5.69 -11.95 3.12
N ARG A 66 7.01 -12.12 3.36
CA ARG A 66 7.67 -13.44 3.24
C ARG A 66 7.16 -14.49 4.23
N GLN A 67 6.61 -14.07 5.37
CA GLN A 67 6.01 -15.00 6.34
C GLN A 67 4.61 -15.45 5.91
N GLN A 68 3.89 -14.62 5.20
CA GLN A 68 2.47 -14.85 4.85
C GLN A 68 2.29 -15.37 3.42
N LEU A 69 3.16 -14.93 2.49
CA LEU A 69 3.05 -15.31 1.09
C LEU A 69 3.72 -16.67 0.81
N PRO A 70 3.15 -17.50 -0.06
CA PRO A 70 3.81 -18.71 -0.55
C PRO A 70 4.91 -18.35 -1.55
N ILE A 71 6.04 -17.84 -1.04
CA ILE A 71 7.19 -17.48 -1.88
C ILE A 71 7.61 -18.68 -2.72
N MET A 72 7.75 -18.48 -4.01
CA MET A 72 8.14 -19.51 -4.95
C MET A 72 9.66 -19.75 -4.86
N ARG A 73 10.05 -20.93 -4.40
CA ARG A 73 11.46 -21.36 -4.32
C ARG A 73 11.80 -22.16 -5.55
N ASP A 74 11.97 -21.48 -6.67
CA ASP A 74 12.33 -22.05 -7.96
C ASP A 74 13.41 -21.14 -8.56
N ASP A 75 14.62 -21.67 -8.67
CA ASP A 75 15.79 -20.87 -9.07
C ASP A 75 15.65 -20.30 -10.48
N ALA A 76 15.02 -21.05 -11.40
CA ALA A 76 14.85 -20.59 -12.77
C ALA A 76 13.88 -19.41 -12.85
N VAL A 77 12.76 -19.48 -12.14
CA VAL A 77 11.77 -18.40 -12.09
C VAL A 77 12.31 -17.21 -11.32
N SER A 78 12.99 -17.45 -10.19
CA SER A 78 13.55 -16.39 -9.36
C SER A 78 14.63 -15.60 -10.10
N SER A 79 15.57 -16.29 -10.75
CA SER A 79 16.61 -15.64 -11.54
C SER A 79 16.02 -14.83 -12.71
N TYR A 80 14.99 -15.37 -13.38
CA TYR A 80 14.35 -14.69 -14.49
C TYR A 80 13.66 -13.38 -14.04
N VAL A 81 12.91 -13.41 -12.96
CA VAL A 81 12.23 -12.22 -12.42
C VAL A 81 13.27 -11.19 -11.92
N ASP A 82 14.34 -11.67 -11.29
CA ASP A 82 15.45 -10.83 -10.80
C ASP A 82 16.19 -10.13 -11.95
N ASP A 83 16.48 -10.85 -13.03
CA ASP A 83 17.17 -10.30 -14.23
C ASP A 83 16.35 -9.17 -14.89
N ILE A 84 15.02 -9.36 -15.05
CA ILE A 84 14.14 -8.30 -15.54
C ILE A 84 14.13 -7.12 -14.58
N GLY A 85 13.95 -7.39 -13.28
CA GLY A 85 13.88 -6.37 -12.27
C GLY A 85 15.12 -5.49 -12.23
N HIS A 86 16.32 -6.09 -12.22
CA HIS A 86 17.57 -5.34 -12.20
C HIS A 86 17.79 -4.54 -13.50
N ARG A 87 17.44 -5.11 -14.65
CA ARG A 87 17.47 -4.37 -15.93
C ARG A 87 16.60 -3.11 -15.88
N LEU A 88 15.41 -3.19 -15.28
CA LEU A 88 14.53 -2.03 -15.10
C LEU A 88 15.09 -1.04 -14.08
N VAL A 89 15.67 -1.51 -12.97
CA VAL A 89 16.31 -0.65 -11.95
C VAL A 89 17.45 0.16 -12.56
N ASP A 90 18.29 -0.47 -13.40
CA ASP A 90 19.39 0.23 -14.08
C ASP A 90 18.90 1.31 -15.05
N ALA A 91 17.65 1.21 -15.49
CA ALA A 91 17.00 2.16 -16.37
C ALA A 91 16.23 3.30 -15.64
N ILE A 92 16.14 3.27 -14.30
CA ILE A 92 15.54 4.38 -13.54
C ILE A 92 16.30 5.67 -13.82
N PRO A 93 15.61 6.79 -14.11
CA PRO A 93 16.25 8.10 -14.27
C PRO A 93 17.11 8.47 -13.05
N PRO A 94 18.29 9.07 -13.24
CA PRO A 94 19.20 9.43 -12.15
C PRO A 94 18.53 10.28 -11.06
N GLU A 95 17.62 11.18 -11.43
CA GLU A 95 16.87 12.07 -10.54
C GLU A 95 15.86 11.34 -9.64
N LEU A 96 15.47 10.13 -10.04
CA LEU A 96 14.54 9.27 -9.28
C LEU A 96 15.27 8.13 -8.54
N ARG A 97 16.59 8.07 -8.63
CA ARG A 97 17.39 7.07 -7.92
C ARG A 97 17.63 7.48 -6.47
N HIS A 98 17.19 6.65 -5.56
CA HIS A 98 17.42 6.84 -4.14
C HIS A 98 18.53 5.89 -3.66
N SER A 99 19.70 6.41 -3.28
CA SER A 99 20.92 5.64 -2.99
C SER A 99 20.77 4.60 -1.86
N GLY A 100 19.79 4.80 -0.98
CA GLY A 100 19.48 3.88 0.12
C GLY A 100 18.57 2.71 -0.25
N PHE A 101 17.88 2.77 -1.40
CA PHE A 101 16.89 1.76 -1.79
C PHE A 101 17.56 0.41 -2.06
N ARG A 102 16.87 -0.68 -1.70
CA ARG A 102 17.31 -2.07 -1.85
C ARG A 102 16.27 -2.84 -2.65
N TYR A 103 16.50 -2.91 -3.95
CA TYR A 103 15.61 -3.61 -4.86
C TYR A 103 15.82 -5.12 -4.73
N SER A 104 14.74 -5.86 -4.65
CA SER A 104 14.70 -7.32 -4.69
C SER A 104 13.39 -7.78 -5.34
N PHE A 105 13.43 -8.88 -6.06
CA PHE A 105 12.33 -9.37 -6.88
C PHE A 105 12.03 -10.82 -6.54
N GLU A 106 10.87 -11.09 -5.98
CA GLU A 106 10.52 -12.41 -5.46
C GLU A 106 9.23 -12.94 -6.11
N PRO A 107 9.28 -14.11 -6.78
CA PRO A 107 8.08 -14.70 -7.31
C PRO A 107 7.23 -15.34 -6.19
N VAL A 108 5.91 -15.17 -6.30
CA VAL A 108 4.91 -15.71 -5.35
C VAL A 108 4.09 -16.77 -6.07
N ASN A 109 3.98 -17.97 -5.47
CA ASN A 109 3.28 -19.10 -6.08
C ASN A 109 1.76 -19.01 -5.88
N VAL A 110 1.13 -18.00 -6.49
CA VAL A 110 -0.32 -17.83 -6.56
C VAL A 110 -0.76 -17.53 -7.98
N ARG A 111 -2.00 -17.89 -8.32
CA ARG A 111 -2.48 -17.82 -9.69
C ARG A 111 -3.14 -16.50 -10.07
N GLU A 112 -3.43 -15.64 -9.12
CA GLU A 112 -3.96 -14.31 -9.40
C GLU A 112 -2.94 -13.49 -10.16
N ILE A 113 -3.42 -12.78 -11.20
CA ILE A 113 -2.60 -11.84 -11.95
C ILE A 113 -2.39 -10.62 -11.09
N ASN A 114 -1.24 -10.55 -10.43
CA ASN A 114 -0.86 -9.43 -9.58
C ASN A 114 0.66 -9.33 -9.45
N ALA A 115 1.13 -8.11 -9.17
CA ALA A 115 2.46 -7.80 -8.68
C ALA A 115 2.31 -6.58 -7.76
N PHE A 116 3.23 -6.40 -6.83
CA PHE A 116 3.26 -5.22 -5.99
C PHE A 116 4.68 -4.91 -5.52
N ALA A 117 4.97 -3.64 -5.32
CA ALA A 117 6.24 -3.19 -4.79
C ALA A 117 6.07 -2.44 -3.46
N LEU A 118 7.07 -2.55 -2.61
CA LEU A 118 7.11 -1.94 -1.29
C LEU A 118 8.05 -0.72 -1.29
N PRO A 119 7.83 0.27 -0.41
CA PRO A 119 8.76 1.37 -0.26
C PRO A 119 10.20 0.90 -0.11
N GLY A 120 11.14 1.61 -0.69
CA GLY A 120 12.56 1.25 -0.59
C GLY A 120 13.03 0.08 -1.45
N GLY A 121 12.14 -0.58 -2.24
CA GLY A 121 12.56 -1.44 -3.35
C GLY A 121 12.04 -2.87 -3.45
N PRO A 122 11.66 -3.58 -2.36
CA PRO A 122 11.22 -4.97 -2.48
C PRO A 122 9.96 -5.11 -3.36
N MET A 123 9.96 -6.06 -4.30
CA MET A 123 8.86 -6.33 -5.21
C MET A 123 8.49 -7.81 -5.20
N PHE A 124 7.21 -8.10 -5.27
CA PHE A 124 6.65 -9.45 -5.32
C PHE A 124 5.85 -9.63 -6.60
N VAL A 125 6.10 -10.70 -7.34
CA VAL A 125 5.47 -10.97 -8.64
C VAL A 125 4.75 -12.31 -8.58
N ASN A 126 3.45 -12.31 -8.74
CA ASN A 126 2.67 -13.53 -8.71
C ASN A 126 2.95 -14.39 -9.95
N ARG A 127 3.00 -15.70 -9.75
CA ARG A 127 3.14 -16.68 -10.83
C ARG A 127 2.05 -16.50 -11.88
N GLY A 128 0.82 -16.18 -11.47
CA GLY A 128 -0.28 -15.93 -12.41
C GLY A 128 -0.02 -14.75 -13.36
N MET A 129 0.75 -13.73 -12.93
CA MET A 129 1.21 -12.64 -13.78
C MET A 129 2.14 -13.18 -14.89
N LEU A 130 3.11 -14.00 -14.50
CA LEU A 130 4.06 -14.63 -15.45
C LEU A 130 3.34 -15.52 -16.43
N GLU A 131 2.39 -16.36 -15.98
CA GLU A 131 1.61 -17.28 -16.82
C GLU A 131 0.65 -16.56 -17.77
N ALA A 132 0.14 -15.39 -17.42
CA ALA A 132 -0.78 -14.61 -18.23
C ALA A 132 -0.09 -13.81 -19.35
N ALA A 133 1.18 -13.47 -19.17
CA ALA A 133 1.93 -12.69 -20.13
C ALA A 133 2.20 -13.46 -21.43
N HIS A 134 2.12 -12.77 -22.57
CA HIS A 134 2.41 -13.33 -23.89
C HIS A 134 3.84 -13.04 -24.33
N THR A 135 4.46 -12.00 -23.77
CA THR A 135 5.84 -11.59 -24.07
C THR A 135 6.56 -11.20 -22.78
N GLU A 136 7.91 -11.22 -22.82
CA GLU A 136 8.73 -10.67 -21.73
C GLU A 136 8.46 -9.19 -21.50
N GLY A 137 8.21 -8.43 -22.58
CA GLY A 137 7.86 -7.03 -22.50
C GLY A 137 6.58 -6.75 -21.70
N GLU A 138 5.59 -7.67 -21.73
CA GLU A 138 4.38 -7.58 -20.92
C GLU A 138 4.67 -7.76 -19.43
N VAL A 139 5.57 -8.70 -19.06
CA VAL A 139 6.04 -8.86 -17.67
C VAL A 139 6.81 -7.61 -17.22
N ALA A 140 7.76 -7.16 -18.05
CA ALA A 140 8.56 -5.98 -17.78
C ALA A 140 7.67 -4.73 -17.62
N GLY A 141 6.56 -4.63 -18.35
CA GLY A 141 5.62 -3.53 -18.29
C GLY A 141 4.97 -3.37 -16.92
N VAL A 142 4.45 -4.46 -16.35
CA VAL A 142 3.89 -4.42 -14.99
C VAL A 142 4.97 -4.15 -13.95
N MET A 143 6.13 -4.81 -14.07
CA MET A 143 7.23 -4.57 -13.13
C MET A 143 7.75 -3.13 -13.20
N ALA A 144 7.77 -2.49 -14.39
CA ALA A 144 8.15 -1.10 -14.55
C ALA A 144 7.12 -0.14 -13.94
N HIS A 145 5.83 -0.45 -14.06
CA HIS A 145 4.76 0.28 -13.39
C HIS A 145 4.94 0.25 -11.86
N GLU A 146 5.13 -0.94 -11.28
CA GLU A 146 5.38 -1.11 -9.85
C GLU A 146 6.66 -0.38 -9.39
N LEU A 147 7.72 -0.51 -10.19
CA LEU A 147 8.99 0.17 -9.93
C LEU A 147 8.85 1.69 -9.93
N SER A 148 7.96 2.23 -10.78
CA SER A 148 7.66 3.65 -10.84
C SER A 148 6.98 4.15 -9.57
N HIS A 149 6.07 3.35 -8.98
CA HIS A 149 5.51 3.67 -7.67
C HIS A 149 6.59 3.79 -6.59
N VAL A 150 7.62 2.94 -6.65
CA VAL A 150 8.77 3.00 -5.73
C VAL A 150 9.64 4.21 -6.01
N ALA A 151 10.02 4.45 -7.26
CA ALA A 151 10.91 5.54 -7.67
C ALA A 151 10.29 6.93 -7.37
N LEU A 152 8.98 7.08 -7.61
CA LEU A 152 8.20 8.28 -7.29
C LEU A 152 7.73 8.34 -5.83
N ARG A 153 7.97 7.28 -5.04
CA ARG A 153 7.65 7.17 -3.61
C ARG A 153 6.15 7.33 -3.32
N HIS A 154 5.30 6.83 -4.23
CA HIS A 154 3.84 6.98 -4.16
C HIS A 154 3.24 6.40 -2.87
N GLY A 155 3.75 5.26 -2.37
CA GLY A 155 3.25 4.62 -1.16
C GLY A 155 3.33 5.53 0.07
N THR A 156 4.48 6.10 0.34
CA THR A 156 4.69 7.00 1.49
C THR A 156 4.15 8.41 1.24
N ALA A 157 4.11 8.88 -0.01
CA ALA A 157 3.41 10.12 -0.36
C ALA A 157 1.90 10.01 -0.11
N GLN A 158 1.29 8.85 -0.44
CA GLN A 158 -0.10 8.57 -0.11
C GLN A 158 -0.33 8.52 1.41
N ALA A 159 0.57 7.85 2.14
CA ALA A 159 0.54 7.83 3.59
C ALA A 159 0.66 9.25 4.16
N SER A 160 1.50 10.11 3.62
CA SER A 160 1.64 11.52 4.02
C SER A 160 0.34 12.32 3.89
N LYS A 161 -0.47 12.03 2.88
CA LYS A 161 -1.80 12.65 2.71
C LYS A 161 -2.83 12.08 3.71
N ALA A 162 -2.63 10.86 4.16
CA ALA A 162 -3.59 10.15 4.98
C ALA A 162 -3.48 10.46 6.47
N THR A 163 -2.32 10.91 6.94
CA THR A 163 -1.99 10.95 8.36
C THR A 163 -1.75 12.33 8.88
N LYS A 164 -2.71 12.83 9.63
CA LYS A 164 -2.51 13.82 10.68
C LYS A 164 -2.27 13.14 12.04
N TYR A 165 -2.63 11.86 12.18
CA TYR A 165 -2.52 11.09 13.42
C TYR A 165 -2.09 9.66 13.12
N GLU A 166 -0.86 9.32 13.44
CA GLU A 166 -0.35 7.95 13.46
C GLU A 166 -0.32 7.47 14.91
N ILE A 167 -1.12 6.45 15.19
CA ILE A 167 -1.04 5.71 16.45
C ILE A 167 -0.34 4.39 16.16
N GLY A 168 0.68 4.07 16.95
CA GLY A 168 1.45 2.85 16.74
C GLY A 168 2.23 2.86 15.43
N GLN A 169 3.41 2.38 15.41
CA GLN A 169 4.32 2.48 14.25
C GLN A 169 3.63 2.10 12.94
N ALA A 170 3.52 3.06 12.04
CA ALA A 170 2.85 3.05 10.73
C ALA A 170 3.19 1.88 9.78
N ALA A 171 4.11 0.99 10.15
CA ALA A 171 4.57 -0.11 9.31
C ALA A 171 3.45 -1.04 8.84
N GLY A 172 2.50 -1.40 9.71
CA GLY A 172 1.42 -2.33 9.35
C GLY A 172 0.37 -1.78 8.40
N ALA A 173 0.00 -0.45 8.48
CA ALA A 173 -1.00 0.18 7.57
C ALA A 173 -0.42 0.51 6.22
N VAL A 174 0.79 1.02 6.22
CA VAL A 174 1.52 1.24 4.98
C VAL A 174 1.67 -0.10 4.27
N LEU A 175 1.89 -1.20 4.99
CA LEU A 175 1.99 -2.52 4.45
C LEU A 175 0.69 -3.02 3.81
N GLY A 176 -0.40 -3.02 4.56
CA GLY A 176 -1.72 -3.41 4.05
C GLY A 176 -2.15 -2.53 2.88
N ALA A 177 -1.79 -1.24 2.91
CA ALA A 177 -2.09 -0.28 1.85
C ALA A 177 -1.27 -0.51 0.57
N ILE A 178 -0.05 -1.01 0.68
CA ILE A 178 0.86 -1.17 -0.47
C ILE A 178 0.72 -2.55 -1.12
N ILE A 179 0.48 -3.60 -0.34
CA ILE A 179 0.37 -4.95 -0.86
C ILE A 179 -0.92 -5.17 -1.67
N GLY A 180 -1.98 -4.42 -1.38
CA GLY A 180 -3.27 -4.51 -2.11
C GLY A 180 -3.94 -5.89 -2.11
N GLY A 181 -5.21 -5.93 -2.53
CA GLY A 181 -5.94 -7.16 -2.79
C GLY A 181 -6.15 -8.12 -1.62
N GLY A 182 -6.31 -9.42 -1.93
CA GLY A 182 -6.59 -10.47 -0.95
C GLY A 182 -5.52 -10.60 0.14
N TRP A 183 -4.25 -10.38 -0.18
CA TRP A 183 -3.15 -10.40 0.78
C TRP A 183 -3.07 -9.12 1.60
N GLY A 184 -3.34 -7.96 1.00
CA GLY A 184 -3.50 -6.70 1.72
C GLY A 184 -4.65 -6.77 2.72
N GLN A 185 -5.75 -7.46 2.36
CA GLN A 185 -6.85 -7.77 3.28
C GLN A 185 -6.43 -8.75 4.38
N VAL A 186 -5.66 -9.78 4.08
CA VAL A 186 -5.15 -10.74 5.09
C VAL A 186 -4.20 -10.04 6.06
N ILE A 187 -3.33 -9.19 5.57
CA ILE A 187 -2.40 -8.40 6.40
C ILE A 187 -3.15 -7.31 7.18
N SER A 188 -4.14 -6.67 6.59
CA SER A 188 -4.99 -5.68 7.28
C SER A 188 -6.06 -6.30 8.17
N GLN A 189 -6.51 -7.54 7.89
CA GLN A 189 -7.44 -8.31 8.72
C GLN A 189 -6.76 -9.04 9.87
N GLY A 190 -5.43 -9.24 9.79
CA GLY A 190 -4.62 -9.60 10.94
C GLY A 190 -4.55 -8.48 11.99
N THR A 191 -4.94 -7.25 11.62
CA THR A 191 -5.26 -6.15 12.53
C THR A 191 -6.77 -6.08 12.67
N GLN A 192 -7.29 -6.36 13.83
CA GLN A 192 -8.69 -6.65 14.20
C GLN A 192 -9.78 -5.64 13.75
N PHE A 193 -9.44 -4.58 13.02
CA PHE A 193 -10.37 -3.53 12.61
C PHE A 193 -10.04 -3.04 11.20
N GLY A 194 -10.88 -3.44 10.23
CA GLY A 194 -10.82 -3.17 8.80
C GLY A 194 -10.76 -1.69 8.34
N LEU A 195 -10.02 -0.84 9.03
CA LEU A 195 -9.80 0.56 8.63
C LEU A 195 -8.71 0.71 7.56
N GLY A 196 -7.94 -0.35 7.26
CA GLY A 196 -6.87 -0.33 6.25
C GLY A 196 -7.35 -0.32 4.79
N ALA A 197 -8.59 -0.77 4.51
CA ALA A 197 -9.06 -0.94 3.12
C ALA A 197 -9.27 0.38 2.35
N ALA A 198 -9.43 1.51 3.04
CA ALA A 198 -9.61 2.81 2.39
C ALA A 198 -8.30 3.42 1.82
N PHE A 199 -7.13 2.89 2.20
CA PHE A 199 -5.82 3.38 1.78
C PHE A 199 -5.18 2.57 0.65
N LEU A 200 -5.86 1.52 0.18
CA LEU A 200 -5.33 0.50 -0.73
C LEU A 200 -5.34 0.89 -2.21
N ARG A 201 -5.81 2.09 -2.54
CA ARG A 201 -5.89 2.53 -3.93
C ARG A 201 -5.06 3.79 -4.12
N PHE A 202 -4.12 3.71 -5.02
CA PHE A 202 -3.45 4.91 -5.49
C PHE A 202 -4.46 5.84 -6.16
N SER A 203 -4.20 7.15 -6.08
CA SER A 203 -5.02 8.11 -6.83
C SER A 203 -4.84 7.90 -8.33
N ARG A 204 -5.84 8.25 -9.13
CA ARG A 204 -5.72 8.19 -10.61
C ARG A 204 -4.53 8.97 -11.14
N GLU A 205 -4.13 10.03 -10.46
CA GLU A 205 -2.94 10.82 -10.78
C GLU A 205 -1.66 10.00 -10.57
N TYR A 206 -1.55 9.28 -9.45
CA TYR A 206 -0.39 8.42 -9.17
C TYR A 206 -0.31 7.23 -10.12
N GLU A 207 -1.45 6.67 -10.50
CA GLU A 207 -1.52 5.63 -11.53
C GLU A 207 -1.01 6.14 -12.88
N GLN A 208 -1.45 7.34 -13.30
CA GLN A 208 -0.99 7.95 -14.54
C GLN A 208 0.52 8.25 -14.49
N GLN A 209 1.02 8.75 -13.37
CA GLN A 209 2.45 8.99 -13.18
C GLN A 209 3.24 7.68 -13.28
N ALA A 210 2.75 6.59 -12.66
CA ALA A 210 3.40 5.28 -12.72
C ALA A 210 3.38 4.67 -14.12
N ASP A 211 2.31 4.84 -14.87
CA ASP A 211 2.22 4.38 -16.26
C ASP A 211 3.21 5.12 -17.17
N LEU A 212 3.30 6.43 -17.05
CA LEU A 212 4.19 7.24 -17.87
C LEU A 212 5.66 7.01 -17.51
N GLU A 213 6.00 7.03 -16.22
CA GLU A 213 7.38 6.76 -15.77
C GLU A 213 7.78 5.32 -16.08
N GLY A 214 6.87 4.36 -15.90
CA GLY A 214 7.10 2.97 -16.30
C GLY A 214 7.37 2.83 -17.80
N SER A 215 6.70 3.62 -18.64
CA SER A 215 6.98 3.69 -20.07
C SER A 215 8.39 4.21 -20.36
N HIS A 216 8.84 5.22 -19.63
CA HIS A 216 10.20 5.76 -19.75
C HIS A 216 11.26 4.73 -19.30
N ILE A 217 11.03 4.06 -18.17
CA ILE A 217 11.92 3.00 -17.67
C ILE A 217 12.00 1.84 -18.65
N MET A 218 10.86 1.38 -19.20
CA MET A 218 10.81 0.32 -20.22
C MET A 218 11.63 0.68 -21.45
N ALA A 219 11.41 1.88 -22.00
CA ALA A 219 12.13 2.32 -23.20
C ALA A 219 13.64 2.37 -22.96
N ARG A 220 14.08 2.88 -21.81
CA ARG A 220 15.51 2.93 -21.43
C ARG A 220 16.10 1.53 -21.21
N ALA A 221 15.30 0.58 -20.70
CA ALA A 221 15.67 -0.82 -20.53
C ALA A 221 15.65 -1.62 -21.84
N GLY A 222 15.21 -1.02 -22.95
CA GLY A 222 15.13 -1.65 -24.27
C GLY A 222 13.83 -2.41 -24.52
N TYR A 223 12.79 -2.23 -23.71
CA TYR A 223 11.44 -2.79 -23.92
C TYR A 223 10.54 -1.79 -24.65
N ASP A 224 9.55 -2.30 -25.38
CA ASP A 224 8.52 -1.46 -26.00
C ASP A 224 7.45 -1.10 -24.94
N PRO A 225 7.24 0.18 -24.62
CA PRO A 225 6.21 0.56 -23.63
C PRO A 225 4.80 0.12 -23.98
N ARG A 226 4.50 -0.14 -25.25
CA ARG A 226 3.20 -0.67 -25.70
C ARG A 226 2.91 -2.06 -25.15
N ASP A 227 3.94 -2.81 -24.74
CA ASP A 227 3.74 -4.13 -24.12
C ASP A 227 3.13 -3.99 -22.72
N MET A 228 3.39 -2.90 -21.98
CA MET A 228 2.63 -2.57 -20.75
C MET A 228 1.13 -2.40 -21.06
N ALA A 229 0.79 -1.62 -22.07
CA ALA A 229 -0.61 -1.45 -22.49
C ALA A 229 -1.25 -2.77 -22.94
N ASN A 230 -0.48 -3.66 -23.59
CA ASN A 230 -0.96 -4.98 -23.98
C ASN A 230 -1.26 -5.85 -22.76
N MET A 231 -0.38 -5.84 -21.75
CA MET A 231 -0.62 -6.56 -20.50
C MET A 231 -1.86 -6.06 -19.76
N PHE A 232 -2.09 -4.76 -19.73
CA PHE A 232 -3.30 -4.20 -19.12
C PHE A 232 -4.58 -4.69 -19.84
N ARG A 233 -4.57 -4.78 -21.17
CA ARG A 233 -5.68 -5.41 -21.93
C ARG A 233 -5.84 -6.89 -21.58
N THR A 234 -4.74 -7.61 -21.37
CA THR A 234 -4.76 -9.03 -20.96
C THR A 234 -5.38 -9.16 -19.56
N ILE A 235 -4.98 -8.31 -18.63
CA ILE A 235 -5.52 -8.27 -17.27
C ILE A 235 -7.04 -7.96 -17.32
N GLU A 236 -7.47 -6.95 -18.08
CA GLU A 236 -8.88 -6.59 -18.20
C GLU A 236 -9.75 -7.73 -18.74
N LYS A 237 -9.24 -8.50 -19.70
CA LYS A 237 -9.97 -9.62 -20.32
C LYS A 237 -10.09 -10.86 -19.43
N GLN A 238 -9.13 -11.08 -18.53
CA GLN A 238 -9.10 -12.27 -17.67
C GLN A 238 -9.86 -12.10 -16.36
N GLY A 239 -10.41 -10.92 -16.09
CA GLY A 239 -11.22 -10.66 -14.92
C GLY A 239 -12.56 -11.35 -14.94
N GLY A 240 -12.83 -12.18 -13.91
CA GLY A 240 -14.15 -12.77 -13.64
C GLY A 240 -15.17 -11.75 -13.10
N PRO A 241 -16.33 -12.21 -12.56
CA PRO A 241 -17.39 -11.33 -12.03
C PRO A 241 -16.98 -10.54 -10.79
N GLY A 242 -16.01 -9.72 -10.82
CA GLY A 242 -15.43 -8.88 -9.74
C GLY A 242 -14.23 -8.09 -10.25
N GLY A 243 -13.82 -8.37 -11.49
CA GLY A 243 -12.62 -7.80 -12.10
C GLY A 243 -11.34 -8.47 -11.61
N PRO A 244 -10.22 -8.28 -12.31
CA PRO A 244 -8.91 -8.71 -11.85
C PRO A 244 -8.52 -7.94 -10.61
N GLN A 245 -7.93 -8.62 -9.64
CA GLN A 245 -7.48 -8.02 -8.39
C GLN A 245 -6.55 -6.83 -8.62
N TRP A 246 -5.62 -6.95 -9.57
CA TRP A 246 -4.69 -5.87 -9.91
C TRP A 246 -5.41 -4.56 -10.27
N LEU A 247 -6.53 -4.60 -11.03
CA LEU A 247 -7.32 -3.42 -11.36
C LEU A 247 -8.08 -2.84 -10.15
N SER A 248 -8.32 -3.64 -9.12
CA SER A 248 -8.91 -3.15 -7.87
C SER A 248 -7.91 -2.32 -7.08
N ASP A 249 -6.63 -2.70 -7.14
CA ASP A 249 -5.53 -2.04 -6.44
C ASP A 249 -5.00 -0.85 -7.26
N HIS A 250 -5.02 -0.97 -8.59
CA HIS A 250 -4.59 0.02 -9.57
C HIS A 250 -5.76 0.50 -10.45
N PRO A 251 -6.63 1.40 -9.93
CA PRO A 251 -7.81 1.83 -10.65
C PRO A 251 -7.43 2.53 -11.94
N ASN A 252 -8.07 2.08 -13.04
CA ASN A 252 -7.82 2.66 -14.36
C ASN A 252 -8.04 4.18 -14.33
N PRO A 253 -7.01 5.01 -14.60
CA PRO A 253 -7.14 6.48 -14.59
C PRO A 253 -7.96 7.01 -15.79
N GLY A 254 -8.49 6.12 -16.62
CA GLY A 254 -9.16 6.44 -17.88
C GLY A 254 -8.16 6.48 -19.03
N ASN A 255 -8.52 5.85 -20.15
CA ASN A 255 -7.71 5.84 -21.38
C ASN A 255 -6.23 5.48 -21.22
N ARG A 256 -5.87 4.66 -20.17
CA ARG A 256 -4.46 4.35 -19.88
C ARG A 256 -3.75 3.72 -21.08
N VAL A 257 -4.42 2.84 -21.81
CA VAL A 257 -3.89 2.22 -23.04
C VAL A 257 -3.57 3.28 -24.11
N GLU A 258 -4.43 4.29 -24.24
CA GLU A 258 -4.27 5.35 -25.25
C GLU A 258 -3.09 6.26 -24.94
N TYR A 259 -2.98 6.78 -23.70
CA TYR A 259 -1.89 7.69 -23.39
C TYR A 259 -0.53 6.97 -23.28
N ILE A 260 -0.46 5.71 -22.81
CA ILE A 260 0.76 4.90 -22.86
C ILE A 260 1.21 4.70 -24.33
N THR A 261 0.26 4.36 -25.22
CA THR A 261 0.58 4.18 -26.64
C THR A 261 1.12 5.47 -27.27
N ARG A 262 0.52 6.62 -26.93
CA ARG A 262 0.97 7.93 -27.39
C ARG A 262 2.36 8.28 -26.85
N GLU A 263 2.62 8.02 -25.57
CA GLU A 263 3.93 8.23 -24.97
C GLU A 263 4.98 7.34 -25.64
N ALA A 264 4.65 6.08 -25.91
CA ALA A 264 5.52 5.11 -26.60
C ALA A 264 5.94 5.58 -28.02
N GLU A 265 5.09 6.35 -28.71
CA GLU A 265 5.44 6.93 -30.01
C GLU A 265 6.58 7.95 -29.91
N SER A 266 6.66 8.66 -28.77
CA SER A 266 7.73 9.61 -28.51
C SER A 266 9.05 8.96 -28.09
N LEU A 267 8.99 7.79 -27.46
CA LEU A 267 10.13 7.11 -26.85
C LEU A 267 10.97 6.27 -27.82
N ARG A 268 10.41 5.81 -28.93
CA ARG A 268 11.06 5.06 -30.04
C ARG A 268 12.15 4.09 -29.61
N VAL A 269 11.78 2.86 -29.31
CA VAL A 269 12.73 1.77 -29.04
C VAL A 269 13.00 1.00 -30.34
N GLU A 270 14.25 0.99 -30.80
CA GLU A 270 14.67 0.20 -31.96
C GLU A 270 14.92 -1.25 -31.53
N ASN A 271 14.30 -2.22 -32.24
CA ASN A 271 14.42 -3.66 -31.94
C ASN A 271 14.12 -4.02 -30.48
N PRO A 272 12.92 -3.75 -30.00
CA PRO A 272 12.59 -3.96 -28.58
C PRO A 272 12.69 -5.43 -28.18
N VAL A 273 13.12 -5.64 -26.94
CA VAL A 273 13.12 -6.96 -26.30
C VAL A 273 11.67 -7.37 -26.05
N ARG A 274 11.21 -8.50 -26.59
CA ARG A 274 9.83 -8.99 -26.44
C ARG A 274 9.73 -10.44 -26.01
N ASP A 275 10.33 -11.30 -26.79
CA ASP A 275 10.21 -12.76 -26.66
C ASP A 275 11.60 -13.37 -26.58
N THR A 276 12.17 -13.35 -25.37
CA THR A 276 13.50 -13.90 -25.14
C THR A 276 13.46 -15.42 -24.98
N ARG A 277 14.61 -16.06 -25.18
CA ARG A 277 14.76 -17.48 -24.90
C ARG A 277 14.47 -17.78 -23.42
N ALA A 278 14.87 -16.89 -22.51
CA ALA A 278 14.63 -17.01 -21.09
C ALA A 278 13.13 -17.00 -20.77
N PHE A 279 12.35 -16.09 -21.39
CA PHE A 279 10.90 -16.04 -21.25
C PHE A 279 10.26 -17.35 -21.71
N GLN A 280 10.63 -17.85 -22.90
CA GLN A 280 10.10 -19.11 -23.44
C GLN A 280 10.40 -20.30 -22.53
N GLN A 281 11.62 -20.36 -21.97
CA GLN A 281 12.01 -21.42 -21.05
C GLN A 281 11.21 -21.37 -19.75
N VAL A 282 11.04 -20.18 -19.15
CA VAL A 282 10.24 -20.02 -17.93
C VAL A 282 8.77 -20.33 -18.19
N GLN A 283 8.20 -19.88 -19.30
CA GLN A 283 6.84 -20.23 -19.68
C GLN A 283 6.64 -21.75 -19.85
N ALA A 284 7.59 -22.43 -20.47
CA ALA A 284 7.56 -23.89 -20.64
C ALA A 284 7.70 -24.60 -19.28
N HIS A 285 8.55 -24.09 -18.42
CA HIS A 285 8.77 -24.61 -17.07
C HIS A 285 7.51 -24.46 -16.19
N LEU A 286 6.92 -23.27 -16.14
CA LEU A 286 5.71 -22.98 -15.35
C LEU A 286 4.54 -23.91 -15.76
N LYS A 287 4.38 -24.23 -17.04
CA LYS A 287 3.36 -25.17 -17.53
C LYS A 287 3.53 -26.62 -17.04
N GLN A 288 4.76 -27.00 -16.63
CA GLN A 288 5.04 -28.33 -16.10
C GLN A 288 4.82 -28.43 -14.57
N LEU A 289 4.75 -27.28 -13.90
CA LEU A 289 4.50 -27.24 -12.46
C LEU A 289 3.03 -27.51 -12.13
N PRO A 290 2.72 -28.07 -10.96
CA PRO A 290 1.34 -28.13 -10.47
C PRO A 290 0.67 -26.76 -10.53
N ARG A 291 -0.64 -26.77 -10.76
CA ARG A 291 -1.43 -25.51 -10.79
C ARG A 291 -1.16 -24.69 -9.53
N ALA A 292 -0.86 -23.42 -9.69
CA ALA A 292 -0.73 -22.50 -8.58
C ALA A 292 -2.06 -22.40 -7.79
N PRO A 293 -2.02 -22.37 -6.45
CA PRO A 293 -3.21 -22.14 -5.64
C PRO A 293 -3.75 -20.73 -5.86
N THR A 294 -5.02 -20.52 -5.53
CA THR A 294 -5.53 -19.16 -5.33
C THR A 294 -4.94 -18.57 -4.06
N THR A 295 -4.97 -17.24 -3.94
CA THR A 295 -4.65 -16.53 -2.69
C THR A 295 -5.45 -17.11 -1.53
N GLU A 296 -6.74 -17.37 -1.70
CA GLU A 296 -7.61 -17.97 -0.68
C GLU A 296 -7.20 -19.42 -0.33
N GLU A 297 -6.87 -20.24 -1.33
CA GLU A 297 -6.37 -21.60 -1.13
C GLU A 297 -5.02 -21.59 -0.41
N ALA A 298 -4.12 -20.68 -0.78
CA ALA A 298 -2.81 -20.54 -0.16
C ALA A 298 -2.92 -20.10 1.30
N THR A 299 -3.80 -19.13 1.60
CA THR A 299 -4.07 -18.66 2.96
C THR A 299 -4.65 -19.78 3.82
N ARG A 300 -5.62 -20.55 3.29
CA ARG A 300 -6.17 -21.71 3.99
C ARG A 300 -5.10 -22.78 4.25
N ASN A 301 -4.16 -22.97 3.33
CA ASN A 301 -3.09 -23.94 3.45
C ASN A 301 -1.95 -23.44 4.36
N ALA A 302 -1.65 -22.14 4.39
CA ALA A 302 -0.69 -21.55 5.31
C ALA A 302 -1.18 -21.65 6.77
N GLY A 303 -2.51 -21.64 7.00
CA GLY A 303 -3.14 -21.98 8.27
C GLY A 303 -3.16 -23.49 8.59
N ARG A 304 -2.68 -24.36 7.71
CA ARG A 304 -2.52 -25.80 7.96
C ARG A 304 -1.04 -26.12 8.19
N PRO A 305 -0.60 -26.36 9.43
CA PRO A 305 0.76 -26.82 9.70
C PRO A 305 0.98 -28.17 9.00
N THR A 306 1.95 -28.26 8.09
CA THR A 306 2.50 -29.53 7.63
C THR A 306 3.33 -30.13 8.78
N GLY A 307 2.72 -30.95 9.56
CA GLY A 307 3.35 -31.63 10.70
C GLY A 307 2.59 -31.35 11.99
N THR A 308 1.79 -32.33 12.42
CA THR A 308 1.03 -32.36 13.69
C THR A 308 0.21 -31.08 13.96
N ALA A 309 -1.05 -31.16 13.59
CA ALA A 309 -2.06 -30.09 13.74
C ALA A 309 -1.94 -29.37 15.08
N GLY A 310 -1.28 -28.21 15.05
CA GLY A 310 -1.46 -27.20 16.08
C GLY A 310 -2.90 -26.69 15.93
N ARG A 311 -3.78 -27.08 16.83
CA ARG A 311 -5.07 -26.42 17.03
C ARG A 311 -4.82 -24.92 17.11
N ALA A 312 -5.73 -24.12 16.52
CA ALA A 312 -5.78 -22.68 16.77
C ALA A 312 -5.37 -22.44 18.22
N ARG A 313 -4.34 -21.64 18.43
CA ARG A 313 -3.90 -21.28 19.80
C ARG A 313 -4.86 -20.19 20.29
N ILE A 314 -6.11 -20.61 20.50
CA ILE A 314 -7.06 -19.83 21.26
C ILE A 314 -6.45 -19.67 22.66
N PRO A 315 -6.48 -18.46 23.25
CA PRO A 315 -6.00 -18.26 24.60
C PRO A 315 -6.68 -19.29 25.53
N SER A 316 -5.93 -20.29 25.95
CA SER A 316 -6.46 -21.38 26.79
C SER A 316 -5.65 -21.53 28.08
N GLY A 317 -4.70 -20.62 28.29
CA GLY A 317 -3.91 -20.54 29.51
C GLY A 317 -4.59 -19.72 30.60
N ARG A 318 -4.16 -19.91 31.84
CA ARG A 318 -4.55 -19.03 32.95
C ARG A 318 -4.02 -17.64 32.66
N VAL A 319 -4.90 -16.68 32.46
CA VAL A 319 -4.56 -15.27 32.29
C VAL A 319 -4.11 -14.70 33.63
N GLU A 320 -2.95 -14.03 33.66
CA GLU A 320 -2.50 -13.34 34.86
C GLU A 320 -3.43 -12.17 35.21
N PRO A 321 -3.85 -12.01 36.48
CA PRO A 321 -4.60 -10.84 36.90
C PRO A 321 -3.81 -9.55 36.64
N PRO A 322 -4.47 -8.43 36.40
CA PRO A 322 -3.81 -7.13 36.22
C PRO A 322 -2.97 -6.79 37.45
N ALA A 323 -1.71 -6.40 37.24
CA ALA A 323 -0.85 -5.92 38.32
C ALA A 323 -1.44 -4.67 38.97
N SER A 324 -1.24 -4.52 40.29
CA SER A 324 -1.65 -3.32 41.02
C SER A 324 -0.75 -2.08 40.69
N SER A 325 0.48 -2.32 40.24
CA SER A 325 1.38 -1.29 39.71
C SER A 325 1.08 -1.03 38.24
N PHE A 326 1.26 0.23 37.81
CA PHE A 326 1.03 0.70 36.46
C PHE A 326 2.30 1.28 35.88
N ARG A 327 2.48 1.16 34.58
CA ARG A 327 3.52 1.84 33.82
C ARG A 327 2.90 2.78 32.81
N THR A 328 3.54 3.92 32.61
CA THR A 328 3.09 4.90 31.62
C THR A 328 3.61 4.56 30.25
N TYR A 329 2.73 4.67 29.27
CA TYR A 329 2.99 4.50 27.86
C TYR A 329 2.69 5.81 27.12
N ASN A 330 3.55 6.18 26.17
CA ASN A 330 3.38 7.37 25.34
C ASN A 330 3.16 6.93 23.89
N GLU A 331 2.04 7.34 23.30
CA GLU A 331 1.74 7.10 21.90
C GLU A 331 2.03 8.36 21.08
N GLY A 332 3.22 8.43 20.55
CA GLY A 332 3.68 9.56 19.75
C GLY A 332 3.41 10.90 20.44
N ASN A 333 2.82 11.83 19.67
CA ASN A 333 2.37 13.15 20.17
C ASN A 333 0.85 13.20 20.41
N LEU A 334 0.16 12.04 20.43
CA LEU A 334 -1.30 12.02 20.51
C LEU A 334 -1.83 11.83 21.93
N PHE A 335 -1.35 10.80 22.63
CA PHE A 335 -1.78 10.58 24.01
C PHE A 335 -0.72 9.88 24.87
N ARG A 336 -0.93 9.96 26.16
CA ARG A 336 -0.20 9.23 27.20
C ARG A 336 -1.22 8.49 28.06
N VAL A 337 -0.92 7.24 28.44
CA VAL A 337 -1.79 6.39 29.24
C VAL A 337 -1.00 5.49 30.16
N SER A 338 -1.54 5.16 31.34
CA SER A 338 -0.94 4.21 32.26
C SER A 338 -1.71 2.87 32.21
N VAL A 339 -0.98 1.78 32.00
CA VAL A 339 -1.51 0.42 31.93
C VAL A 339 -0.88 -0.47 33.00
N PRO A 340 -1.52 -1.59 33.43
CA PRO A 340 -0.91 -2.51 34.37
C PRO A 340 0.49 -2.96 33.96
N ALA A 341 1.45 -3.00 34.88
CA ALA A 341 2.85 -3.23 34.59
C ALA A 341 3.14 -4.59 33.95
N ASN A 342 2.30 -5.61 34.21
CA ASN A 342 2.40 -6.94 33.61
C ASN A 342 1.68 -7.07 32.26
N TRP A 343 1.03 -6.03 31.74
CA TRP A 343 0.44 -6.06 30.41
C TRP A 343 1.49 -5.73 29.37
N ARG A 344 1.48 -6.47 28.28
CA ARG A 344 2.35 -6.23 27.14
C ARG A 344 1.65 -5.37 26.10
N GLU A 345 2.42 -4.54 25.46
CA GLU A 345 2.02 -3.90 24.22
C GLU A 345 2.00 -4.96 23.11
N LEU A 346 0.85 -5.11 22.50
CA LEU A 346 0.67 -5.89 21.29
C LEU A 346 0.55 -4.90 20.15
N GLN A 347 1.35 -5.08 19.13
CA GLN A 347 1.21 -4.27 17.93
C GLN A 347 -0.18 -4.53 17.34
N GLY A 348 -1.06 -3.55 17.48
CA GLY A 348 -2.37 -3.50 16.86
C GLY A 348 -2.28 -3.09 15.40
N GLY A 349 -3.42 -2.74 14.82
CA GLY A 349 -3.48 -2.08 13.51
C GLY A 349 -2.81 -0.70 13.54
N THR A 350 -2.76 -0.06 12.38
CA THR A 350 -2.05 1.20 12.16
C THR A 350 -2.66 2.41 12.84
N SER A 351 -3.89 2.29 13.30
CA SER A 351 -4.60 3.32 14.04
C SER A 351 -4.92 2.90 15.47
N SER A 352 -4.33 1.80 15.97
CA SER A 352 -4.60 1.31 17.33
C SER A 352 -3.39 0.64 17.99
N VAL A 353 -3.35 0.67 19.31
CA VAL A 353 -2.42 -0.04 20.17
C VAL A 353 -3.20 -0.85 21.19
N THR A 354 -2.81 -2.12 21.38
CA THR A 354 -3.47 -3.04 22.34
C THR A 354 -2.53 -3.38 23.48
N PHE A 355 -3.04 -3.42 24.69
CA PHE A 355 -2.34 -3.86 25.89
C PHE A 355 -3.08 -5.05 26.49
N ALA A 356 -2.38 -6.17 26.69
CA ALA A 356 -2.97 -7.38 27.23
C ALA A 356 -1.97 -8.15 28.13
N PRO A 357 -2.45 -8.89 29.15
CA PRO A 357 -1.61 -9.76 29.96
C PRO A 357 -1.15 -10.99 29.18
N GLU A 358 -0.08 -11.62 29.64
CA GLU A 358 0.37 -12.92 29.10
C GLU A 358 -0.77 -13.96 29.20
N GLY A 359 -0.94 -14.79 28.15
CA GLY A 359 -1.98 -15.79 28.05
C GLY A 359 -3.37 -15.25 27.63
N ALA A 360 -3.55 -13.92 27.53
CA ALA A 360 -4.80 -13.32 27.12
C ALA A 360 -4.94 -13.11 25.60
N TYR A 361 -3.90 -13.38 24.82
CA TYR A 361 -3.90 -13.17 23.38
C TYR A 361 -3.40 -14.41 22.64
N GLY A 362 -3.89 -14.58 21.42
CA GLY A 362 -3.57 -15.71 20.57
C GLY A 362 -4.07 -15.50 19.16
N SER A 363 -4.00 -16.55 18.35
CA SER A 363 -4.55 -16.53 16.98
C SER A 363 -5.88 -17.27 16.95
N GLY A 364 -6.93 -16.61 16.48
CA GLY A 364 -8.24 -17.20 16.27
C GLY A 364 -8.25 -18.22 15.12
N THR A 365 -9.41 -18.83 14.88
CA THR A 365 -9.60 -19.88 13.86
C THR A 365 -9.31 -19.41 12.45
N ASN A 366 -9.38 -18.10 12.20
CA ASN A 366 -9.11 -17.45 10.92
C ASN A 366 -7.71 -16.82 10.83
N GLY A 367 -6.79 -17.14 11.79
CA GLY A 367 -5.46 -16.53 11.86
C GLY A 367 -5.45 -15.09 12.40
N GLN A 368 -6.60 -14.57 12.84
CA GLN A 368 -6.71 -13.25 13.46
C GLN A 368 -6.14 -13.26 14.87
N ASN A 369 -5.52 -12.16 15.29
CA ASN A 369 -5.15 -11.97 16.68
C ASN A 369 -6.43 -11.78 17.50
N VAL A 370 -6.64 -12.64 18.48
CA VAL A 370 -7.75 -12.58 19.41
C VAL A 370 -7.20 -12.29 20.80
N PHE A 371 -7.77 -11.33 21.50
CA PHE A 371 -7.47 -11.12 22.90
C PHE A 371 -8.76 -11.24 23.73
N THR A 372 -8.65 -11.88 24.87
CA THR A 372 -9.77 -12.15 25.77
C THR A 372 -9.81 -11.19 26.97
N HIS A 373 -8.65 -10.58 27.28
CA HIS A 373 -8.49 -9.60 28.36
C HIS A 373 -7.51 -8.53 27.89
N GLY A 374 -7.88 -7.27 28.04
CA GLY A 374 -6.99 -6.18 27.65
C GLY A 374 -7.73 -4.91 27.27
N VAL A 375 -6.98 -3.93 26.80
CA VAL A 375 -7.53 -2.67 26.31
C VAL A 375 -6.86 -2.29 25.00
N GLU A 376 -7.64 -1.83 24.05
CA GLU A 376 -7.18 -1.24 22.79
C GLU A 376 -7.52 0.24 22.76
N PHE A 377 -6.56 1.06 22.34
CA PHE A 377 -6.74 2.48 22.04
C PHE A 377 -6.57 2.70 20.55
N GLY A 378 -7.44 3.51 19.95
CA GLY A 378 -7.34 3.83 18.54
C GLY A 378 -8.08 5.11 18.17
N VAL A 379 -7.88 5.55 16.90
CA VAL A 379 -8.58 6.70 16.32
C VAL A 379 -9.44 6.25 15.16
N GLY A 380 -10.74 6.50 15.27
CA GLY A 380 -11.71 6.36 14.19
C GLY A 380 -11.85 7.68 13.43
N ARG A 381 -11.83 7.62 12.09
CA ARG A 381 -12.15 8.77 11.25
C ARG A 381 -13.62 9.10 11.36
N ASN A 382 -13.89 10.38 11.39
CA ASN A 382 -15.27 10.89 11.43
C ASN A 382 -15.37 12.22 10.69
N GLU A 383 -16.41 12.36 9.90
CA GLU A 383 -16.74 13.61 9.18
C GLU A 383 -17.75 14.45 9.96
N THR A 384 -18.36 13.90 11.03
CA THR A 384 -19.33 14.62 11.85
C THR A 384 -18.65 15.22 13.08
N HIS A 385 -19.09 16.40 13.51
CA HIS A 385 -18.65 17.02 14.77
C HIS A 385 -19.55 16.64 15.95
N ASP A 386 -20.39 15.60 15.80
CA ASP A 386 -21.23 15.07 16.86
C ASP A 386 -20.68 13.75 17.42
N LEU A 387 -20.24 13.77 18.67
CA LEU A 387 -19.62 12.62 19.32
C LEU A 387 -20.56 11.41 19.39
N GLN A 388 -21.88 11.62 19.56
CA GLN A 388 -22.82 10.50 19.65
C GLN A 388 -22.98 9.78 18.32
N THR A 389 -23.13 10.53 17.24
CA THR A 389 -23.17 9.99 15.86
C THR A 389 -21.88 9.26 15.54
N ALA A 390 -20.75 9.87 15.82
CA ALA A 390 -19.43 9.30 15.59
C ALA A 390 -19.19 8.00 16.39
N THR A 391 -19.66 7.96 17.64
CA THR A 391 -19.59 6.74 18.45
C THR A 391 -20.49 5.64 17.89
N GLN A 392 -21.69 6.00 17.39
CA GLN A 392 -22.58 5.03 16.77
C GLN A 392 -21.98 4.44 15.49
N GLU A 393 -21.39 5.27 14.63
CA GLU A 393 -20.69 4.82 13.41
C GLU A 393 -19.52 3.87 13.72
N LEU A 394 -18.77 4.14 14.79
CA LEU A 394 -17.73 3.24 15.30
C LEU A 394 -18.34 1.89 15.70
N LEU A 395 -19.43 1.89 16.50
CA LEU A 395 -20.09 0.66 16.92
C LEU A 395 -20.66 -0.13 15.75
N ASP A 396 -21.24 0.55 14.76
CA ASP A 396 -21.76 -0.09 13.54
C ASP A 396 -20.63 -0.71 12.71
N SER A 397 -19.46 -0.08 12.71
CA SER A 397 -18.25 -0.62 12.05
C SER A 397 -17.77 -1.89 12.77
N LEU A 398 -17.70 -1.86 14.10
CA LEU A 398 -17.36 -3.04 14.91
C LEU A 398 -18.35 -4.19 14.70
N ALA A 399 -19.65 -3.89 14.61
CA ALA A 399 -20.70 -4.89 14.37
C ALA A 399 -20.61 -5.51 12.97
N ARG A 400 -20.22 -4.74 11.95
CA ARG A 400 -19.99 -5.29 10.60
C ARG A 400 -18.84 -6.29 10.56
N GLY A 401 -17.78 -6.02 11.33
CA GLY A 401 -16.61 -6.90 11.45
C GLY A 401 -16.82 -8.10 12.39
N ASN A 402 -17.84 -8.06 13.25
CA ASN A 402 -18.11 -9.10 14.25
C ASN A 402 -19.60 -9.43 14.35
N PRO A 403 -20.07 -10.45 13.62
CA PRO A 403 -21.48 -10.85 13.62
C PRO A 403 -22.03 -11.29 14.98
N ASN A 404 -21.15 -11.65 15.91
CA ASN A 404 -21.50 -12.09 17.26
C ASN A 404 -21.63 -10.95 18.28
N LEU A 405 -21.38 -9.72 17.85
CA LEU A 405 -21.47 -8.54 18.71
C LEU A 405 -22.94 -8.24 19.06
N GLY A 406 -23.23 -8.29 20.33
CA GLY A 406 -24.56 -8.00 20.86
C GLY A 406 -24.84 -6.51 20.94
N ARG A 407 -26.10 -6.18 21.29
CA ARG A 407 -26.53 -4.78 21.45
C ARG A 407 -25.74 -4.04 22.52
N ALA A 408 -25.39 -2.80 22.20
CA ALA A 408 -24.78 -1.88 23.14
C ALA A 408 -25.78 -1.46 24.25
N SER A 409 -25.29 -1.23 25.47
CA SER A 409 -25.99 -0.53 26.50
C SER A 409 -26.29 0.94 26.09
N ARG A 410 -27.09 1.65 26.88
CA ARG A 410 -27.28 3.09 26.69
C ARG A 410 -25.95 3.82 26.89
N PHE A 411 -25.74 4.90 26.13
CA PHE A 411 -24.57 5.76 26.30
C PHE A 411 -24.60 6.45 27.67
N GLU A 412 -23.52 6.30 28.41
CA GLU A 412 -23.23 7.05 29.63
C GLU A 412 -22.28 8.20 29.29
N ARG A 413 -22.52 9.40 29.79
CA ARG A 413 -21.60 10.53 29.64
C ARG A 413 -20.46 10.36 30.65
N VAL A 414 -19.25 10.48 30.17
CA VAL A 414 -18.02 10.41 30.98
C VAL A 414 -17.12 11.61 30.70
N ASN A 415 -16.21 11.89 31.62
CA ASN A 415 -15.12 12.82 31.35
C ASN A 415 -13.88 11.99 30.98
N LEU A 416 -13.23 12.34 29.86
CA LEU A 416 -12.05 11.65 29.36
C LEU A 416 -11.00 12.70 28.96
N ALA A 417 -9.88 12.75 29.70
CA ALA A 417 -8.83 13.73 29.47
C ALA A 417 -9.38 15.18 29.36
N ASP A 418 -10.23 15.57 30.32
CA ASP A 418 -10.90 16.87 30.40
C ASP A 418 -11.84 17.20 29.23
N ARG A 419 -12.29 16.17 28.49
CA ARG A 419 -13.21 16.27 27.37
C ARG A 419 -14.52 15.50 27.63
N ARG A 420 -15.56 15.89 26.91
CA ARG A 420 -16.80 15.11 26.88
C ARG A 420 -16.51 13.77 26.22
N GLY A 421 -16.86 12.68 26.90
CA GLY A 421 -16.77 11.33 26.40
C GLY A 421 -18.10 10.60 26.53
N LEU A 422 -18.20 9.50 25.81
CA LEU A 422 -19.30 8.54 25.89
C LEU A 422 -18.75 7.17 26.27
N ARG A 423 -19.50 6.44 27.10
CA ARG A 423 -19.23 5.05 27.44
C ARG A 423 -20.43 4.19 27.08
N THR A 424 -20.17 2.99 26.59
CA THR A 424 -21.16 1.93 26.43
C THR A 424 -20.53 0.56 26.65
N VAL A 425 -21.34 -0.45 26.95
CA VAL A 425 -20.89 -1.84 27.08
C VAL A 425 -21.65 -2.70 26.10
N LEU A 426 -20.94 -3.51 25.34
CA LEU A 426 -21.47 -4.52 24.44
C LEU A 426 -21.18 -5.91 25.00
N THR A 427 -21.89 -6.90 24.50
CA THR A 427 -21.61 -8.31 24.74
C THR A 427 -21.10 -8.94 23.43
N ASN A 428 -20.23 -9.92 23.54
CA ASN A 428 -19.75 -10.68 22.38
C ASN A 428 -19.69 -12.17 22.75
N ARG A 429 -19.92 -13.03 21.76
CA ARG A 429 -19.61 -14.46 21.92
C ARG A 429 -18.18 -14.67 21.46
N SER A 430 -17.29 -14.95 22.43
CA SER A 430 -15.86 -15.13 22.16
C SER A 430 -15.58 -16.34 21.25
N GLU A 431 -14.63 -16.23 20.38
CA GLU A 431 -14.11 -17.37 19.59
C GLU A 431 -13.42 -18.40 20.48
N SER A 432 -12.90 -17.99 21.64
CA SER A 432 -12.33 -18.86 22.66
C SER A 432 -13.39 -19.63 23.47
N GLY A 433 -14.67 -19.33 23.23
CA GLY A 433 -15.82 -19.86 23.98
C GLY A 433 -16.25 -18.94 25.12
N GLY A 434 -17.52 -18.98 25.45
CA GLY A 434 -18.12 -18.11 26.46
C GLY A 434 -18.60 -16.76 25.93
N VAL A 435 -19.03 -15.90 26.87
CA VAL A 435 -19.48 -14.53 26.61
C VAL A 435 -18.46 -13.57 27.20
N GLU A 436 -18.13 -12.53 26.48
CA GLU A 436 -17.28 -11.45 26.94
C GLU A 436 -18.05 -10.12 26.92
N ASN A 437 -17.68 -9.23 27.82
CA ASN A 437 -18.15 -7.86 27.83
C ASN A 437 -17.08 -6.94 27.29
N ILE A 438 -17.52 -5.98 26.48
CA ILE A 438 -16.68 -5.02 25.79
C ILE A 438 -17.09 -3.63 26.23
N GLN A 439 -16.25 -2.94 27.00
CA GLN A 439 -16.43 -1.55 27.36
C GLN A 439 -15.83 -0.66 26.26
N VAL A 440 -16.63 0.16 25.64
CA VAL A 440 -16.19 1.17 24.66
C VAL A 440 -16.31 2.55 25.29
N VAL A 441 -15.22 3.30 25.27
CA VAL A 441 -15.17 4.70 25.69
C VAL A 441 -14.64 5.54 24.54
N THR A 442 -15.32 6.65 24.24
CA THR A 442 -14.97 7.52 23.11
C THR A 442 -14.89 8.97 23.53
N THR A 443 -14.05 9.74 22.86
CA THR A 443 -14.03 11.21 22.92
C THR A 443 -13.63 11.78 21.56
N GLN A 444 -14.02 13.02 21.30
CA GLN A 444 -13.69 13.68 20.04
C GLN A 444 -12.38 14.44 20.14
N LEU A 445 -11.51 14.26 19.17
CA LEU A 445 -10.29 15.02 18.97
C LEU A 445 -10.62 16.40 18.34
N ARG A 446 -9.69 17.34 18.42
CA ARG A 446 -9.91 18.70 17.89
C ARG A 446 -10.16 18.76 16.38
N ASP A 447 -9.68 17.77 15.64
CA ASP A 447 -9.90 17.65 14.19
C ASP A 447 -11.21 16.95 13.81
N GLY A 448 -12.02 16.57 14.79
CA GLY A 448 -13.30 15.87 14.58
C GLY A 448 -13.21 14.35 14.64
N ASN A 449 -12.03 13.75 14.57
CA ASN A 449 -11.88 12.31 14.72
C ASN A 449 -12.25 11.81 16.12
N VAL A 450 -12.48 10.51 16.25
CA VAL A 450 -12.86 9.88 17.53
C VAL A 450 -11.70 9.07 18.07
N LEU A 451 -11.17 9.47 19.23
CA LEU A 451 -10.31 8.60 20.02
C LEU A 451 -11.18 7.63 20.81
N TYR A 452 -10.89 6.34 20.72
CA TYR A 452 -11.60 5.29 21.44
C TYR A 452 -10.68 4.46 22.32
N ALA A 453 -11.25 3.93 23.39
CA ALA A 453 -10.67 2.88 24.23
C ALA A 453 -11.67 1.71 24.32
N ILE A 454 -11.24 0.50 23.96
CA ILE A 454 -12.05 -0.72 23.99
C ILE A 454 -11.43 -1.69 24.97
N GLY A 455 -12.06 -1.89 26.12
CA GLY A 455 -11.68 -2.85 27.13
C GLY A 455 -12.48 -4.15 26.99
N VAL A 456 -11.80 -5.30 26.96
CA VAL A 456 -12.41 -6.62 26.81
C VAL A 456 -12.07 -7.50 28.00
N ALA A 457 -13.07 -8.20 28.54
CA ALA A 457 -12.88 -9.26 29.52
C ALA A 457 -14.06 -10.25 29.48
N PRO A 458 -13.84 -11.52 29.86
CA PRO A 458 -14.94 -12.48 30.05
C PRO A 458 -16.04 -11.92 30.96
N GLN A 459 -17.28 -12.25 30.67
CA GLN A 459 -18.44 -11.72 31.41
C GLN A 459 -18.33 -11.98 32.91
N GLU A 460 -17.84 -13.14 33.31
CA GLU A 460 -17.67 -13.53 34.70
C GLU A 460 -16.60 -12.71 35.45
N GLU A 461 -15.56 -12.24 34.71
CA GLU A 461 -14.43 -11.47 35.25
C GLU A 461 -14.58 -9.98 35.03
N PHE A 462 -15.53 -9.55 34.21
CA PHE A 462 -15.68 -8.15 33.78
C PHE A 462 -15.85 -7.18 34.97
N GLY A 463 -16.50 -7.63 36.04
CA GLY A 463 -16.65 -6.80 37.25
C GLY A 463 -15.32 -6.38 37.87
N SER A 464 -14.33 -7.26 37.89
CA SER A 464 -12.98 -6.98 38.41
C SER A 464 -12.13 -6.15 37.42
N TYR A 465 -12.29 -6.41 36.12
CA TYR A 465 -11.58 -5.69 35.08
C TYR A 465 -12.10 -4.28 34.82
N ARG A 466 -13.41 -4.04 35.07
CA ARG A 466 -14.01 -2.71 34.91
C ARG A 466 -13.26 -1.62 35.67
N GLY A 467 -12.91 -1.90 36.95
CA GLY A 467 -12.12 -0.95 37.74
C GLY A 467 -10.71 -0.67 37.16
N VAL A 468 -10.11 -1.69 36.52
CA VAL A 468 -8.83 -1.54 35.83
C VAL A 468 -9.00 -0.69 34.58
N PHE A 469 -10.02 -0.96 33.76
CA PHE A 469 -10.31 -0.16 32.57
C PHE A 469 -10.61 1.30 32.93
N ASP A 470 -11.40 1.53 33.96
CA ASP A 470 -11.72 2.89 34.42
C ASP A 470 -10.45 3.64 34.90
N ARG A 471 -9.52 2.95 35.56
CA ARG A 471 -8.25 3.53 35.96
C ARG A 471 -7.34 3.81 34.75
N ILE A 472 -7.27 2.90 33.77
CA ILE A 472 -6.52 3.09 32.54
C ILE A 472 -7.05 4.32 31.79
N VAL A 473 -8.38 4.35 31.53
CA VAL A 473 -9.07 5.44 30.83
C VAL A 473 -8.93 6.77 31.59
N GLY A 474 -9.01 6.74 32.92
CA GLY A 474 -8.85 7.91 33.77
C GLY A 474 -7.41 8.47 33.82
N SER A 475 -6.43 7.69 33.39
CA SER A 475 -5.03 8.13 33.27
C SER A 475 -4.67 8.72 31.89
N LEU A 476 -5.64 8.73 30.97
CA LEU A 476 -5.41 9.19 29.60
C LEU A 476 -5.18 10.71 29.56
N GLU A 477 -4.12 11.13 28.95
CA GLU A 477 -3.79 12.52 28.63
C GLU A 477 -3.69 12.67 27.11
N ILE A 478 -4.40 13.63 26.52
CA ILE A 478 -4.47 13.83 25.06
C ILE A 478 -3.70 15.11 24.67
N SER A 479 -2.79 14.99 23.73
CA SER A 479 -1.87 16.06 23.29
C SER A 479 -2.14 16.57 21.86
N ASP A 480 -3.33 16.45 21.33
CA ASP A 480 -3.74 16.79 19.95
C ASP A 480 -3.80 18.31 19.64
N GLY A 481 -3.25 19.17 20.50
CA GLY A 481 -3.37 20.61 20.44
C GLY A 481 -2.07 21.44 20.39
N ASN A 482 -0.89 20.82 20.45
CA ASN A 482 0.39 21.54 20.36
C ASN A 482 0.98 21.41 18.96
N ARG A 483 0.65 22.35 18.10
CA ARG A 483 1.50 22.93 17.04
C ARG A 483 1.24 24.42 16.93
#